data_866b47ec353baa19c507d116763fc3e3
#
_entry.id   866b47ec353baa19c507d116763fc3e3
#
_cell.length_a   1.000
_cell.length_b   1.000
_cell.length_c   1.000
_cell.angle_alpha   90.00
_cell.angle_beta   90.00
_cell.angle_gamma   90.00
#
_symmetry.space_group_name_H-M   'P 1'
#
loop_
_entity.id
_entity.type
_entity.pdbx_description
1 polymer ?
#
loop_
_entity_poly.entity_id
_entity_poly.type
_entity_poly.pdbx_seq_one_letter_code
_entity_poly.pdbx_strand_id
1 'polypeptide(L)'
;MTVDTAQAANRRTLLLVAGFVALVGLIAWPSFVGRMHYARTRAEIAAIRDAASGAELSAVGKLFTTLARLIGPAVVNVTSQRRVVSVADEIAALRGFTPAGVTDEEVGSGVIIEQDGVIVTNYHVVANSDEIDVTLADGRRFEARLVGADPASDLAVLRIDANDLPTATWGDSDTVEVGEMVWAIGNPFGLDRTLTYGIVSAVGRRGVLDSPYQEFLQTDAAINPGNSGGPLVDVHGRIMGITTAIVGKDYSGIGFAIPSNTARTVSLAILENGYVERGYVGMALRASGPAEFGVLVAAVEPKSPADAAGIRPGDLVVSFDGEPVAEPAALALHLTRTPIGERVPLGIVRGGTEAGVTVQVGRRPR
;
A
#
# COMPACT_ATOMS: atom_id res chain seq x y z
N MET A 1 8.88 -92.99 30.93
CA MET A 1 9.27 -92.34 29.63
C MET A 1 8.12 -91.66 28.88
N THR A 2 6.96 -91.47 29.51
CA THR A 2 5.75 -90.97 28.82
C THR A 2 5.29 -89.52 29.22
N VAL A 3 5.89 -88.90 30.28
CA VAL A 3 5.50 -87.55 30.76
C VAL A 3 6.25 -86.45 30.02
N ASP A 4 7.49 -86.69 29.59
CA ASP A 4 8.36 -85.71 28.95
C ASP A 4 7.94 -85.36 27.51
N THR A 5 7.37 -86.26 26.79
CA THR A 5 6.89 -86.11 25.40
C THR A 5 5.62 -85.24 25.31
N ALA A 6 4.71 -85.38 26.30
CA ALA A 6 3.50 -84.54 26.37
C ALA A 6 3.80 -83.09 26.73
N GLN A 7 4.76 -82.85 27.61
CA GLN A 7 5.20 -81.47 27.94
C GLN A 7 5.93 -80.77 26.79
N ALA A 8 6.75 -81.49 26.03
CA ALA A 8 7.41 -80.96 24.82
C ALA A 8 6.41 -80.64 23.68
N ALA A 9 5.38 -81.46 23.50
CA ALA A 9 4.30 -81.24 22.54
C ALA A 9 3.46 -80.01 22.90
N ASN A 10 3.13 -79.86 24.19
CA ASN A 10 2.41 -78.64 24.66
C ASN A 10 3.22 -77.36 24.49
N ARG A 11 4.55 -77.36 24.74
CA ARG A 11 5.42 -76.18 24.50
C ARG A 11 5.48 -75.86 23.00
N ARG A 12 5.61 -76.80 22.12
CA ARG A 12 5.62 -76.53 20.65
C ARG A 12 4.28 -75.97 20.18
N THR A 13 3.17 -76.49 20.68
CA THR A 13 1.85 -75.87 20.31
C THR A 13 1.68 -74.49 20.84
N LEU A 14 2.11 -74.21 22.06
CA LEU A 14 2.11 -72.84 22.62
C LEU A 14 2.96 -71.85 21.82
N LEU A 15 4.17 -72.27 21.39
CA LEU A 15 5.04 -71.47 20.56
C LEU A 15 4.45 -71.22 19.15
N LEU A 16 3.80 -72.23 18.56
CA LEU A 16 3.15 -72.05 17.27
C LEU A 16 1.91 -71.13 17.36
N VAL A 17 1.15 -71.19 18.42
CA VAL A 17 -0.01 -70.31 18.66
C VAL A 17 0.52 -68.87 18.92
N ALA A 18 1.57 -68.74 19.75
CA ALA A 18 2.16 -67.40 19.97
C ALA A 18 2.75 -66.78 18.69
N GLY A 19 3.45 -67.61 17.87
CA GLY A 19 3.94 -67.17 16.55
C GLY A 19 2.84 -66.80 15.59
N PHE A 20 1.74 -67.56 15.56
CA PHE A 20 0.58 -67.22 14.74
C PHE A 20 -0.11 -65.91 15.17
N VAL A 21 -0.30 -65.72 16.48
CA VAL A 21 -0.85 -64.47 17.04
C VAL A 21 0.05 -63.27 16.72
N ALA A 22 1.37 -63.46 16.86
CA ALA A 22 2.34 -62.40 16.49
C ALA A 22 2.28 -62.09 14.99
N LEU A 23 2.21 -63.08 14.13
CA LEU A 23 2.11 -62.90 12.68
C LEU A 23 0.83 -62.18 12.28
N VAL A 24 -0.32 -62.59 12.83
CA VAL A 24 -1.63 -61.95 12.62
C VAL A 24 -1.57 -60.49 13.12
N GLY A 25 -0.93 -60.24 14.28
CA GLY A 25 -0.70 -58.90 14.81
C GLY A 25 0.12 -58.05 13.85
N LEU A 26 1.19 -58.61 13.30
CA LEU A 26 2.10 -57.89 12.39
C LEU A 26 1.42 -57.57 11.04
N ILE A 27 0.57 -58.44 10.54
CA ILE A 27 -0.21 -58.21 9.31
C ILE A 27 -1.35 -57.20 9.54
N ALA A 28 -2.02 -57.28 10.69
CA ALA A 28 -3.15 -56.43 11.02
C ALA A 28 -2.72 -55.01 11.51
N TRP A 29 -1.48 -54.91 12.07
CA TRP A 29 -0.98 -53.70 12.67
C TRP A 29 -1.00 -52.44 11.74
N PRO A 30 -0.54 -52.52 10.49
CA PRO A 30 -0.60 -51.38 9.58
C PRO A 30 -2.04 -50.91 9.32
N SER A 31 -2.96 -51.83 9.14
CA SER A 31 -4.39 -51.54 8.92
C SER A 31 -5.05 -50.96 10.17
N PHE A 32 -4.65 -51.43 11.37
CA PHE A 32 -5.13 -50.87 12.64
C PHE A 32 -4.62 -49.46 12.87
N VAL A 33 -3.31 -49.23 12.67
CA VAL A 33 -2.69 -47.91 12.79
C VAL A 33 -3.30 -46.96 11.77
N GLY A 34 -3.50 -47.38 10.50
CA GLY A 34 -4.15 -46.58 9.47
C GLY A 34 -5.57 -46.17 9.84
N ARG A 35 -6.36 -47.11 10.41
CA ARG A 35 -7.74 -46.82 10.88
C ARG A 35 -7.74 -45.86 12.08
N MET A 36 -6.81 -45.99 13.01
CA MET A 36 -6.66 -45.06 14.14
C MET A 36 -6.27 -43.69 13.67
N HIS A 37 -5.32 -43.57 12.74
CA HIS A 37 -4.94 -42.30 12.14
C HIS A 37 -6.10 -41.66 11.42
N TYR A 38 -6.81 -42.39 10.60
CA TYR A 38 -7.99 -41.91 9.88
C TYR A 38 -9.12 -41.45 10.82
N ALA A 39 -9.39 -42.23 11.88
CA ALA A 39 -10.38 -41.85 12.88
C ALA A 39 -9.99 -40.58 13.65
N ARG A 40 -8.70 -40.43 13.98
CA ARG A 40 -8.16 -39.23 14.64
C ARG A 40 -8.27 -37.97 13.72
N THR A 41 -7.83 -38.10 12.47
CA THR A 41 -7.94 -37.01 11.49
C THR A 41 -9.39 -36.61 11.24
N ARG A 42 -10.29 -37.60 11.18
CA ARG A 42 -11.73 -37.35 11.01
C ARG A 42 -12.35 -36.68 12.23
N ALA A 43 -11.91 -37.03 13.44
CA ALA A 43 -12.35 -36.38 14.67
C ALA A 43 -11.82 -34.94 14.78
N GLU A 44 -10.57 -34.70 14.37
CA GLU A 44 -9.96 -33.36 14.30
C GLU A 44 -10.70 -32.49 13.27
N ILE A 45 -11.00 -33.01 12.07
CA ILE A 45 -11.81 -32.32 11.06
C ILE A 45 -13.23 -32.03 11.57
N ALA A 46 -13.86 -32.98 12.27
CA ALA A 46 -15.17 -32.76 12.86
C ALA A 46 -15.13 -31.68 13.96
N ALA A 47 -14.11 -31.70 14.82
CA ALA A 47 -13.92 -30.69 15.87
C ALA A 47 -13.66 -29.30 15.27
N ILE A 48 -12.83 -29.19 14.20
CA ILE A 48 -12.63 -27.96 13.45
C ILE A 48 -13.95 -27.50 12.80
N ARG A 49 -14.72 -28.40 12.25
CA ARG A 49 -16.02 -28.11 11.63
C ARG A 49 -17.06 -27.63 12.65
N ASP A 50 -17.07 -28.22 13.85
CA ASP A 50 -17.95 -27.82 14.95
C ASP A 50 -17.49 -26.49 15.59
N ALA A 51 -16.18 -26.28 15.75
CA ALA A 51 -15.63 -24.99 16.19
C ALA A 51 -15.84 -23.88 15.14
N ALA A 52 -15.77 -24.22 13.84
CA ALA A 52 -16.12 -23.33 12.72
C ALA A 52 -17.64 -23.22 12.50
N SER A 53 -18.46 -23.90 13.32
CA SER A 53 -19.92 -23.93 13.14
C SER A 53 -20.57 -22.57 13.36
N GLY A 54 -20.83 -21.89 12.26
CA GLY A 54 -21.95 -20.96 12.12
C GLY A 54 -21.81 -19.58 12.76
N ALA A 55 -21.45 -19.45 14.02
CA ALA A 55 -21.46 -18.17 14.72
C ALA A 55 -20.25 -17.28 14.43
N GLU A 56 -19.03 -17.85 14.40
CA GLU A 56 -17.80 -17.09 14.16
C GLU A 56 -17.62 -16.72 12.69
N LEU A 57 -17.88 -17.65 11.75
CA LEU A 57 -17.92 -17.36 10.32
C LEU A 57 -19.02 -16.35 9.96
N SER A 58 -20.16 -16.40 10.64
CA SER A 58 -21.22 -15.40 10.53
C SER A 58 -20.75 -14.03 11.07
N ALA A 59 -19.93 -13.99 12.12
CA ALA A 59 -19.36 -12.76 12.65
C ALA A 59 -18.38 -12.11 11.68
N VAL A 60 -17.49 -12.89 11.04
CA VAL A 60 -16.57 -12.40 10.00
C VAL A 60 -17.36 -11.87 8.81
N GLY A 61 -18.36 -12.62 8.31
CA GLY A 61 -19.21 -12.14 7.22
C GLY A 61 -19.98 -10.86 7.56
N LYS A 62 -20.43 -10.71 8.83
CA LYS A 62 -21.04 -9.48 9.31
C LYS A 62 -20.05 -8.31 9.37
N LEU A 63 -18.78 -8.57 9.68
CA LEU A 63 -17.75 -7.53 9.69
C LEU A 63 -17.62 -6.88 8.28
N PHE A 64 -17.52 -7.68 7.22
CA PHE A 64 -17.44 -7.17 5.84
C PHE A 64 -18.62 -6.28 5.48
N THR A 65 -19.85 -6.75 5.78
CA THR A 65 -21.05 -5.97 5.48
C THR A 65 -21.17 -4.71 6.36
N THR A 66 -20.67 -4.76 7.59
CA THR A 66 -20.65 -3.62 8.50
C THR A 66 -19.66 -2.57 8.00
N LEU A 67 -18.45 -2.96 7.62
CA LEU A 67 -17.44 -2.05 7.06
C LEU A 67 -17.94 -1.38 5.78
N ALA A 68 -18.52 -2.16 4.86
CA ALA A 68 -19.10 -1.61 3.63
C ALA A 68 -20.18 -0.56 3.90
N ARG A 69 -21.01 -0.75 4.93
CA ARG A 69 -22.06 0.21 5.35
C ARG A 69 -21.50 1.40 6.11
N LEU A 70 -20.45 1.19 6.90
CA LEU A 70 -19.85 2.24 7.72
C LEU A 70 -19.06 3.24 6.85
N ILE A 71 -18.19 2.72 6.01
CA ILE A 71 -17.24 3.54 5.23
C ILE A 71 -17.77 3.90 3.85
N GLY A 72 -18.54 3.00 3.24
CA GLY A 72 -19.06 3.22 1.90
C GLY A 72 -19.69 4.59 1.66
N PRO A 73 -20.52 5.15 2.57
CA PRO A 73 -21.08 6.49 2.38
C PRO A 73 -20.04 7.61 2.25
N ALA A 74 -18.84 7.44 2.84
CA ALA A 74 -17.76 8.41 2.74
C ALA A 74 -16.88 8.23 1.49
N VAL A 75 -17.07 7.14 0.72
CA VAL A 75 -16.30 6.88 -0.51
C VAL A 75 -17.08 7.38 -1.72
N VAL A 76 -16.43 8.21 -2.50
CA VAL A 76 -17.01 8.87 -3.68
C VAL A 76 -16.36 8.38 -4.97
N ASN A 77 -17.09 8.50 -6.07
CA ASN A 77 -16.50 8.40 -7.40
C ASN A 77 -15.94 9.78 -7.77
N VAL A 78 -14.76 9.78 -8.38
CA VAL A 78 -14.11 10.96 -8.94
C VAL A 78 -13.92 10.73 -10.42
N THR A 79 -14.53 11.56 -11.23
CA THR A 79 -14.39 11.56 -12.69
C THR A 79 -13.73 12.86 -13.10
N SER A 80 -12.60 12.78 -13.78
CA SER A 80 -11.93 13.94 -14.33
C SER A 80 -11.98 13.92 -15.85
N GLN A 81 -12.19 15.07 -16.46
CA GLN A 81 -12.27 15.21 -17.90
C GLN A 81 -11.21 16.19 -18.40
N ARG A 82 -10.53 15.78 -19.45
CA ARG A 82 -9.52 16.58 -20.13
C ARG A 82 -9.86 16.68 -21.61
N ARG A 83 -9.92 17.89 -22.13
CA ARG A 83 -10.06 18.11 -23.56
C ARG A 83 -8.73 17.95 -24.25
N VAL A 84 -8.58 16.92 -25.05
CA VAL A 84 -7.40 16.70 -25.90
C VAL A 84 -7.68 17.34 -27.26
N VAL A 85 -6.98 18.42 -27.55
CA VAL A 85 -7.05 19.07 -28.87
C VAL A 85 -5.95 18.44 -29.74
N SER A 86 -6.34 17.79 -30.82
CA SER A 86 -5.38 17.25 -31.78
C SER A 86 -4.82 18.35 -32.69
N VAL A 87 -3.68 18.12 -33.31
CA VAL A 87 -3.12 19.03 -34.33
C VAL A 87 -4.13 19.27 -35.48
N ALA A 88 -4.95 18.26 -35.79
CA ALA A 88 -6.00 18.38 -36.78
C ALA A 88 -7.12 19.35 -36.32
N ASP A 89 -7.45 19.35 -35.03
CA ASP A 89 -8.40 20.27 -34.43
C ASP A 89 -7.88 21.71 -34.42
N GLU A 90 -6.59 21.91 -34.15
CA GLU A 90 -5.96 23.24 -34.25
C GLU A 90 -6.02 23.80 -35.69
N ILE A 91 -5.73 22.94 -36.67
CA ILE A 91 -5.84 23.33 -38.10
C ILE A 91 -7.30 23.61 -38.47
N ALA A 92 -8.24 22.85 -37.94
CA ALA A 92 -9.69 23.07 -38.17
C ALA A 92 -10.14 24.41 -37.57
N ALA A 93 -9.68 24.74 -36.34
CA ALA A 93 -9.95 26.02 -35.69
C ALA A 93 -9.41 27.21 -36.49
N LEU A 94 -8.19 27.11 -37.02
CA LEU A 94 -7.58 28.12 -37.89
C LEU A 94 -8.39 28.35 -39.18
N ARG A 95 -9.19 27.35 -39.61
CA ARG A 95 -10.06 27.41 -40.78
C ARG A 95 -11.51 27.81 -40.43
N GLY A 96 -11.79 28.17 -39.17
CA GLY A 96 -13.11 28.59 -38.72
C GLY A 96 -14.05 27.43 -38.38
N PHE A 97 -13.56 26.20 -38.27
CA PHE A 97 -14.35 25.06 -37.81
C PHE A 97 -14.23 24.93 -36.31
N THR A 98 -15.31 24.59 -35.62
CA THR A 98 -15.27 24.27 -34.19
C THR A 98 -14.58 22.90 -34.02
N PRO A 99 -13.47 22.82 -33.27
CA PRO A 99 -12.81 21.54 -33.01
C PRO A 99 -13.77 20.56 -32.33
N ALA A 100 -13.80 19.33 -32.78
CA ALA A 100 -14.62 18.29 -32.17
C ALA A 100 -14.02 17.76 -30.85
N GLY A 101 -12.79 18.11 -30.50
CA GLY A 101 -12.05 17.74 -29.31
C GLY A 101 -12.40 16.34 -28.76
N VAL A 102 -11.43 15.48 -28.57
CA VAL A 102 -11.65 14.21 -27.88
C VAL A 102 -11.56 14.51 -26.37
N THR A 103 -12.60 14.17 -25.61
CA THR A 103 -12.52 14.21 -24.14
C THR A 103 -11.88 12.93 -23.65
N ASP A 104 -10.77 13.05 -22.98
CA ASP A 104 -10.15 11.95 -22.23
C ASP A 104 -10.73 11.96 -20.82
N GLU A 105 -11.19 10.82 -20.35
CA GLU A 105 -11.86 10.66 -19.07
C GLU A 105 -11.06 9.70 -18.18
N GLU A 106 -10.66 10.17 -17.02
CA GLU A 106 -10.04 9.34 -15.96
C GLU A 106 -11.05 9.14 -14.85
N VAL A 107 -11.16 7.90 -14.36
CA VAL A 107 -12.10 7.52 -13.31
C VAL A 107 -11.35 6.90 -12.14
N GLY A 108 -11.63 7.44 -10.96
CA GLY A 108 -11.10 6.95 -9.70
C GLY A 108 -12.10 7.07 -8.56
N SER A 109 -11.58 6.94 -7.37
CA SER A 109 -12.30 7.12 -6.12
C SER A 109 -11.72 8.25 -5.29
N GLY A 110 -12.48 8.69 -4.31
CA GLY A 110 -12.02 9.61 -3.27
C GLY A 110 -12.64 9.25 -1.94
N VAL A 111 -12.12 9.82 -0.87
CA VAL A 111 -12.66 9.66 0.47
C VAL A 111 -12.95 11.02 1.10
N ILE A 112 -14.17 11.20 1.61
CA ILE A 112 -14.58 12.40 2.32
C ILE A 112 -13.96 12.39 3.72
N ILE A 113 -13.17 13.40 4.05
CA ILE A 113 -12.48 13.53 5.35
C ILE A 113 -13.06 14.61 6.24
N GLU A 114 -13.84 15.56 5.67
CA GLU A 114 -14.54 16.60 6.43
C GLU A 114 -15.99 16.73 5.96
N GLN A 115 -16.90 17.01 6.87
CA GLN A 115 -18.35 17.07 6.61
C GLN A 115 -18.75 18.19 5.65
N ASP A 116 -17.90 19.19 5.48
CA ASP A 116 -18.08 20.34 4.58
C ASP A 116 -17.52 20.13 3.17
N GLY A 117 -17.27 18.87 2.79
CA GLY A 117 -16.97 18.49 1.42
C GLY A 117 -15.50 18.43 1.04
N VAL A 118 -14.60 18.26 2.01
CA VAL A 118 -13.19 17.98 1.72
C VAL A 118 -13.00 16.50 1.38
N ILE A 119 -12.37 16.24 0.24
CA ILE A 119 -12.15 14.90 -0.31
C ILE A 119 -10.67 14.72 -0.61
N VAL A 120 -10.11 13.58 -0.24
CA VAL A 120 -8.76 13.14 -0.63
C VAL A 120 -8.88 12.11 -1.73
N THR A 121 -8.04 12.24 -2.75
CA THR A 121 -7.91 11.29 -3.88
C THR A 121 -6.45 11.22 -4.33
N ASN A 122 -6.15 10.43 -5.36
CA ASN A 122 -4.83 10.44 -5.99
C ASN A 122 -4.67 11.63 -6.96
N TYR A 123 -3.42 12.11 -7.06
CA TYR A 123 -3.09 13.15 -8.04
C TYR A 123 -3.32 12.68 -9.48
N HIS A 124 -2.89 11.46 -9.84
CA HIS A 124 -3.04 10.95 -11.20
C HIS A 124 -4.50 10.91 -11.66
N VAL A 125 -5.48 10.72 -10.76
CA VAL A 125 -6.91 10.74 -11.09
C VAL A 125 -7.38 12.11 -11.55
N VAL A 126 -6.75 13.19 -11.09
CA VAL A 126 -7.16 14.58 -11.39
C VAL A 126 -6.10 15.38 -12.15
N ALA A 127 -5.04 14.72 -12.59
CA ALA A 127 -3.92 15.37 -13.25
C ALA A 127 -4.32 15.99 -14.60
N ASN A 128 -4.03 17.29 -14.77
CA ASN A 128 -4.29 18.03 -16.01
C ASN A 128 -5.77 18.01 -16.46
N SER A 129 -6.72 17.81 -15.55
CA SER A 129 -8.15 17.89 -15.86
C SER A 129 -8.63 19.32 -16.00
N ASP A 130 -9.56 19.53 -16.93
CA ASP A 130 -10.27 20.79 -17.10
C ASP A 130 -11.51 20.85 -16.19
N GLU A 131 -12.15 19.70 -15.96
CA GLU A 131 -13.34 19.54 -15.13
C GLU A 131 -13.19 18.30 -14.23
N ILE A 132 -13.66 18.41 -13.00
CA ILE A 132 -13.66 17.32 -12.02
C ILE A 132 -15.06 17.18 -11.44
N ASP A 133 -15.67 16.02 -11.62
CA ASP A 133 -16.95 15.66 -11.05
C ASP A 133 -16.82 14.65 -9.92
N VAL A 134 -17.58 14.85 -8.87
CA VAL A 134 -17.69 13.93 -7.73
C VAL A 134 -19.11 13.40 -7.64
N THR A 135 -19.25 12.08 -7.67
CA THR A 135 -20.53 11.41 -7.42
C THR A 135 -20.51 10.75 -6.05
N LEU A 136 -21.42 11.18 -5.17
CA LEU A 136 -21.59 10.62 -3.84
C LEU A 136 -22.22 9.23 -3.88
N ALA A 137 -22.12 8.54 -2.77
CA ALA A 137 -22.70 7.21 -2.57
C ALA A 137 -24.23 7.13 -2.70
N ASP A 138 -24.93 8.25 -2.55
CA ASP A 138 -26.38 8.38 -2.73
C ASP A 138 -26.80 8.83 -4.13
N GLY A 139 -25.82 8.98 -5.05
CA GLY A 139 -26.01 9.36 -6.43
C GLY A 139 -26.04 10.88 -6.69
N ARG A 140 -25.92 11.73 -5.67
CA ARG A 140 -25.74 13.17 -5.87
C ARG A 140 -24.42 13.45 -6.58
N ARG A 141 -24.43 14.39 -7.52
CA ARG A 141 -23.24 14.81 -8.28
C ARG A 141 -22.92 16.26 -7.97
N PHE A 142 -21.63 16.54 -7.89
CA PHE A 142 -21.10 17.88 -7.62
C PHE A 142 -19.89 18.13 -8.51
N GLU A 143 -19.80 19.33 -9.05
CA GLU A 143 -18.56 19.83 -9.59
C GLU A 143 -17.59 20.03 -8.43
N ALA A 144 -16.36 19.51 -8.55
CA ALA A 144 -15.35 19.61 -7.53
C ALA A 144 -14.25 20.59 -7.92
N ARG A 145 -13.82 21.37 -6.94
CA ARG A 145 -12.68 22.27 -7.11
C ARG A 145 -11.43 21.59 -6.56
N LEU A 146 -10.37 21.60 -7.35
CA LEU A 146 -9.04 21.22 -6.88
C LEU A 146 -8.52 22.29 -5.90
N VAL A 147 -8.34 21.92 -4.62
CA VAL A 147 -7.73 22.78 -3.59
C VAL A 147 -6.24 22.84 -3.81
N GLY A 148 -5.63 21.69 -4.09
CA GLY A 148 -4.23 21.55 -4.44
C GLY A 148 -3.86 20.09 -4.62
N ALA A 149 -2.64 19.88 -5.08
CA ALA A 149 -2.11 18.53 -5.33
C ALA A 149 -0.63 18.44 -5.03
N ASP A 150 -0.19 17.24 -4.74
CA ASP A 150 1.22 16.90 -4.57
C ASP A 150 1.58 15.70 -5.45
N PRO A 151 2.12 15.93 -6.65
CA PRO A 151 2.53 14.88 -7.57
C PRO A 151 3.56 13.91 -6.96
N ALA A 152 4.39 14.40 -6.03
CA ALA A 152 5.45 13.61 -5.43
C ALA A 152 4.92 12.49 -4.52
N SER A 153 3.80 12.69 -3.83
CA SER A 153 3.11 11.67 -3.04
C SER A 153 1.92 11.04 -3.76
N ASP A 154 1.60 11.48 -4.98
CA ASP A 154 0.41 11.07 -5.73
C ASP A 154 -0.91 11.35 -4.98
N LEU A 155 -1.02 12.51 -4.32
CA LEU A 155 -2.21 12.93 -3.58
C LEU A 155 -2.77 14.25 -4.10
N ALA A 156 -4.09 14.38 -4.02
CA ALA A 156 -4.82 15.61 -4.29
C ALA A 156 -5.95 15.81 -3.28
N VAL A 157 -6.28 17.07 -3.03
CA VAL A 157 -7.42 17.48 -2.20
C VAL A 157 -8.42 18.22 -3.07
N LEU A 158 -9.65 17.74 -3.02
CA LEU A 158 -10.79 18.33 -3.70
C LEU A 158 -11.76 18.93 -2.68
N ARG A 159 -12.56 19.88 -3.14
CA ARG A 159 -13.67 20.42 -2.36
C ARG A 159 -14.93 20.48 -3.21
N ILE A 160 -16.03 20.00 -2.64
CA ILE A 160 -17.38 20.13 -3.19
C ILE A 160 -18.22 21.05 -2.31
N ASP A 161 -19.22 21.70 -2.88
CA ASP A 161 -20.15 22.57 -2.15
C ASP A 161 -21.31 21.73 -1.58
N ALA A 162 -21.03 21.07 -0.47
CA ALA A 162 -21.99 20.23 0.25
C ALA A 162 -21.65 20.22 1.75
N ASN A 163 -22.66 19.95 2.59
CA ASN A 163 -22.55 19.92 4.03
C ASN A 163 -23.18 18.63 4.58
N ASP A 164 -22.92 18.36 5.86
CA ASP A 164 -23.43 17.19 6.59
C ASP A 164 -23.11 15.86 5.89
N LEU A 165 -21.94 15.79 5.27
CA LEU A 165 -21.49 14.61 4.58
C LEU A 165 -20.95 13.55 5.56
N PRO A 166 -21.15 12.26 5.24
CA PRO A 166 -20.48 11.18 5.97
C PRO A 166 -18.99 11.24 5.74
N THR A 167 -18.20 11.09 6.80
CA THR A 167 -16.74 11.15 6.76
C THR A 167 -16.12 9.83 7.21
N ALA A 168 -14.94 9.53 6.70
CA ALA A 168 -14.10 8.45 7.21
C ALA A 168 -13.06 9.00 8.20
N THR A 169 -12.68 8.19 9.18
CA THR A 169 -11.74 8.57 10.24
C THR A 169 -10.34 8.04 9.90
N TRP A 170 -9.32 8.88 10.09
CA TRP A 170 -7.92 8.48 9.94
C TRP A 170 -7.50 7.50 11.04
N GLY A 171 -6.82 6.43 10.64
CA GLY A 171 -6.04 5.56 11.52
C GLY A 171 -4.59 6.03 11.60
N ASP A 172 -3.77 5.27 12.33
CA ASP A 172 -2.34 5.51 12.48
C ASP A 172 -1.56 4.43 11.72
N SER A 173 -1.04 4.78 10.54
CA SER A 173 -0.31 3.85 9.69
C SER A 173 1.04 3.41 10.25
N ASP A 174 1.59 4.11 11.25
CA ASP A 174 2.87 3.75 11.87
C ASP A 174 2.71 2.55 12.82
N THR A 175 1.45 2.24 13.22
CA THR A 175 1.12 1.06 14.05
C THR A 175 0.78 -0.19 13.25
N VAL A 176 0.74 -0.09 11.91
CA VAL A 176 0.33 -1.20 11.04
C VAL A 176 1.38 -2.31 11.02
N GLU A 177 0.94 -3.54 11.25
CA GLU A 177 1.78 -4.72 11.19
C GLU A 177 1.47 -5.60 9.97
N VAL A 178 2.49 -6.31 9.49
CA VAL A 178 2.32 -7.31 8.42
C VAL A 178 1.42 -8.44 8.91
N GLY A 179 0.40 -8.79 8.12
CA GLY A 179 -0.61 -9.77 8.44
C GLY A 179 -1.93 -9.19 8.92
N GLU A 180 -2.01 -7.89 9.22
CA GLU A 180 -3.27 -7.25 9.56
C GLU A 180 -4.25 -7.26 8.39
N MET A 181 -5.53 -7.54 8.70
CA MET A 181 -6.61 -7.53 7.71
C MET A 181 -6.95 -6.11 7.29
N VAL A 182 -7.05 -5.90 5.97
CA VAL A 182 -7.40 -4.60 5.39
C VAL A 182 -8.42 -4.75 4.27
N TRP A 183 -9.22 -3.70 4.07
CA TRP A 183 -10.23 -3.61 3.01
C TRP A 183 -9.97 -2.39 2.16
N ALA A 184 -9.87 -2.59 0.84
CA ALA A 184 -9.87 -1.48 -0.11
C ALA A 184 -11.30 -1.22 -0.60
N ILE A 185 -11.71 0.04 -0.56
CA ILE A 185 -13.06 0.46 -0.94
C ILE A 185 -12.95 1.49 -2.07
N GLY A 186 -13.61 1.20 -3.18
CA GLY A 186 -13.70 2.10 -4.32
C GLY A 186 -15.16 2.30 -4.76
N ASN A 187 -15.34 3.30 -5.61
CA ASN A 187 -16.64 3.61 -6.23
C ASN A 187 -16.46 3.93 -7.73
N PRO A 188 -15.98 2.96 -8.54
CA PRO A 188 -15.54 3.21 -9.93
C PRO A 188 -16.62 3.74 -10.87
N PHE A 189 -17.89 3.51 -10.58
CA PHE A 189 -18.99 3.88 -11.46
C PHE A 189 -20.05 4.76 -10.80
N GLY A 190 -19.83 5.19 -9.54
CA GLY A 190 -20.78 6.03 -8.82
C GLY A 190 -22.07 5.34 -8.35
N LEU A 191 -22.28 4.08 -8.72
CA LEU A 191 -23.51 3.33 -8.43
C LEU A 191 -23.24 2.10 -7.56
N ASP A 192 -22.13 1.38 -7.79
CA ASP A 192 -21.81 0.14 -7.10
C ASP A 192 -20.41 0.27 -6.44
N ARG A 193 -20.41 0.18 -5.11
CA ARG A 193 -19.17 0.19 -4.34
C ARG A 193 -18.46 -1.13 -4.48
N THR A 194 -17.20 -1.08 -4.82
CA THR A 194 -16.32 -2.24 -4.83
C THR A 194 -15.63 -2.34 -3.48
N LEU A 195 -15.78 -3.46 -2.80
CA LEU A 195 -15.06 -3.81 -1.59
C LEU A 195 -14.17 -5.02 -1.91
N THR A 196 -12.87 -4.86 -1.75
CA THR A 196 -11.93 -5.97 -1.78
C THR A 196 -11.26 -6.12 -0.43
N TYR A 197 -10.75 -7.30 -0.09
CA TYR A 197 -10.07 -7.54 1.17
C TYR A 197 -8.79 -8.32 0.97
N GLY A 198 -7.90 -8.17 1.90
CA GLY A 198 -6.63 -8.86 1.98
C GLY A 198 -5.94 -8.58 3.30
N ILE A 199 -4.64 -8.69 3.30
CA ILE A 199 -3.79 -8.35 4.44
C ILE A 199 -2.75 -7.31 4.05
N VAL A 200 -2.13 -6.70 5.04
CA VAL A 200 -0.90 -5.95 4.84
C VAL A 200 0.22 -6.95 4.58
N SER A 201 0.76 -6.97 3.37
CA SER A 201 1.82 -7.90 2.94
C SER A 201 3.22 -7.36 3.26
N ALA A 202 3.40 -6.04 3.29
CA ALA A 202 4.62 -5.37 3.71
C ALA A 202 4.35 -3.91 4.08
N VAL A 203 5.22 -3.33 4.90
CA VAL A 203 5.24 -1.91 5.27
C VAL A 203 6.53 -1.26 4.76
N GLY A 204 6.48 0.06 4.51
CA GLY A 204 7.67 0.83 4.13
C GLY A 204 8.26 0.46 2.76
N ARG A 205 7.44 -0.01 1.79
CA ARG A 205 7.90 -0.33 0.44
C ARG A 205 8.31 0.93 -0.31
N ARG A 206 9.56 0.96 -0.78
CA ARG A 206 10.18 2.04 -1.56
C ARG A 206 10.56 1.55 -2.95
N GLY A 207 10.81 2.50 -3.88
CA GLY A 207 11.28 2.18 -5.22
C GLY A 207 10.26 1.45 -6.11
N VAL A 208 8.98 1.56 -5.77
CA VAL A 208 7.87 0.99 -6.55
C VAL A 208 7.50 1.90 -7.71
N LEU A 209 7.56 3.20 -7.50
CA LEU A 209 7.44 4.23 -8.53
C LEU A 209 8.74 5.04 -8.59
N ASP A 210 8.96 5.77 -9.68
CA ASP A 210 10.12 6.65 -9.85
C ASP A 210 10.09 7.90 -8.96
N SER A 211 9.39 7.84 -7.82
CA SER A 211 9.33 8.88 -6.82
C SER A 211 10.11 8.46 -5.57
N PRO A 212 11.19 9.15 -5.22
CA PRO A 212 11.95 8.87 -4.01
C PRO A 212 11.19 9.25 -2.72
N TYR A 213 10.03 9.89 -2.86
CA TYR A 213 9.24 10.43 -1.75
C TYR A 213 8.15 9.51 -1.26
N GLN A 214 8.06 8.30 -1.84
CA GLN A 214 6.95 7.39 -1.56
C GLN A 214 7.40 6.18 -0.78
N GLU A 215 6.74 5.97 0.35
CA GLU A 215 6.69 4.70 1.07
C GLU A 215 5.26 4.18 0.94
N PHE A 216 5.11 2.88 0.72
CA PHE A 216 3.81 2.27 0.56
C PHE A 216 3.55 1.19 1.59
N LEU A 217 2.30 1.05 1.97
CA LEU A 217 1.75 -0.20 2.47
C LEU A 217 1.50 -1.10 1.27
N GLN A 218 2.00 -2.33 1.32
CA GLN A 218 1.71 -3.35 0.32
C GLN A 218 0.59 -4.25 0.82
N THR A 219 -0.36 -4.60 -0.05
CA THR A 219 -1.48 -5.49 0.27
C THR A 219 -1.74 -6.44 -0.88
N ASP A 220 -2.32 -7.61 -0.59
CA ASP A 220 -2.87 -8.55 -1.56
C ASP A 220 -4.39 -8.33 -1.80
N ALA A 221 -5.00 -7.36 -1.11
CA ALA A 221 -6.32 -6.87 -1.49
C ALA A 221 -6.29 -6.40 -2.95
N ALA A 222 -7.25 -6.84 -3.76
CA ALA A 222 -7.28 -6.52 -5.18
C ALA A 222 -7.45 -5.01 -5.40
N ILE A 223 -6.42 -4.35 -5.91
CA ILE A 223 -6.44 -2.95 -6.34
C ILE A 223 -6.52 -2.95 -7.86
N ASN A 224 -7.55 -2.30 -8.39
CA ASN A 224 -7.83 -2.19 -9.81
C ASN A 224 -8.15 -0.73 -10.16
N PRO A 225 -8.10 -0.36 -11.45
CA PRO A 225 -8.62 0.93 -11.90
C PRO A 225 -10.04 1.17 -11.35
N GLY A 226 -10.24 2.33 -10.74
CA GLY A 226 -11.46 2.70 -10.02
C GLY A 226 -11.40 2.60 -8.50
N ASN A 227 -10.49 1.80 -7.90
CA ASN A 227 -10.23 1.86 -6.46
C ASN A 227 -9.20 2.95 -6.10
N SER A 228 -8.38 3.39 -7.07
CA SER A 228 -7.37 4.44 -6.87
C SER A 228 -7.98 5.69 -6.26
N GLY A 229 -7.36 6.22 -5.22
CA GLY A 229 -7.86 7.37 -4.44
C GLY A 229 -8.86 7.01 -3.36
N GLY A 230 -9.37 5.78 -3.34
CA GLY A 230 -10.21 5.26 -2.25
C GLY A 230 -9.41 4.87 -1.00
N PRO A 231 -10.07 4.66 0.15
CA PRO A 231 -9.41 4.27 1.37
C PRO A 231 -9.06 2.78 1.43
N LEU A 232 -7.90 2.46 2.01
CA LEU A 232 -7.57 1.17 2.59
C LEU A 232 -7.87 1.25 4.08
N VAL A 233 -8.80 0.43 4.59
CA VAL A 233 -9.26 0.52 5.99
C VAL A 233 -8.96 -0.72 6.79
N ASP A 234 -8.85 -0.56 8.11
CA ASP A 234 -8.70 -1.65 9.08
C ASP A 234 -10.06 -2.27 9.50
N VAL A 235 -10.02 -3.22 10.42
CA VAL A 235 -11.21 -3.89 11.01
C VAL A 235 -12.16 -2.93 11.75
N HIS A 236 -11.73 -1.73 12.09
CA HIS A 236 -12.52 -0.70 12.76
C HIS A 236 -13.06 0.34 11.77
N GLY A 237 -12.75 0.23 10.48
CA GLY A 237 -13.12 1.20 9.45
C GLY A 237 -12.27 2.47 9.47
N ARG A 238 -11.09 2.46 10.10
CA ARG A 238 -10.16 3.59 10.08
C ARG A 238 -9.30 3.54 8.82
N ILE A 239 -9.06 4.68 8.21
CA ILE A 239 -8.20 4.80 7.02
C ILE A 239 -6.76 4.52 7.42
N MET A 240 -6.18 3.42 6.94
CA MET A 240 -4.78 3.07 7.11
C MET A 240 -3.93 3.53 5.92
N GLY A 241 -4.56 3.80 4.78
CA GLY A 241 -3.91 4.36 3.59
C GLY A 241 -4.89 4.78 2.52
N ILE A 242 -4.38 5.44 1.48
CA ILE A 242 -5.09 5.77 0.24
C ILE A 242 -4.57 4.83 -0.85
N THR A 243 -5.45 4.02 -1.43
CA THR A 243 -5.08 3.05 -2.46
C THR A 243 -4.59 3.77 -3.71
N THR A 244 -3.53 3.23 -4.33
CA THR A 244 -3.02 3.73 -5.60
C THR A 244 -2.80 2.56 -6.56
N ALA A 245 -3.34 2.66 -7.78
CA ALA A 245 -3.11 1.66 -8.80
C ALA A 245 -1.74 1.91 -9.44
N ILE A 246 -0.79 1.05 -9.14
CA ILE A 246 0.51 1.07 -9.79
C ILE A 246 0.39 0.31 -11.10
N VAL A 247 0.57 1.03 -12.20
CA VAL A 247 0.49 0.47 -13.55
C VAL A 247 1.77 -0.31 -13.84
N GLY A 248 1.69 -1.63 -13.71
CA GLY A 248 2.75 -2.54 -14.16
C GLY A 248 2.13 -3.91 -14.47
N LYS A 249 2.28 -4.39 -15.69
CA LYS A 249 1.76 -5.70 -16.13
C LYS A 249 2.32 -6.88 -15.32
N ASP A 250 3.37 -6.64 -14.53
CA ASP A 250 4.10 -7.69 -13.80
C ASP A 250 3.69 -7.81 -12.32
N TYR A 251 2.76 -6.98 -11.81
CA TYR A 251 2.37 -6.93 -10.39
C TYR A 251 0.98 -7.50 -10.11
N SER A 252 0.55 -8.53 -10.83
CA SER A 252 -0.74 -9.19 -10.56
C SER A 252 -0.79 -9.72 -9.13
N GLY A 253 -1.79 -9.27 -8.35
CA GLY A 253 -1.96 -9.66 -6.94
C GLY A 253 -1.14 -8.86 -5.93
N ILE A 254 -0.53 -7.75 -6.35
CA ILE A 254 0.17 -6.82 -5.48
C ILE A 254 -0.50 -5.45 -5.56
N GLY A 255 -1.09 -5.02 -4.47
CA GLY A 255 -1.68 -3.68 -4.32
C GLY A 255 -0.79 -2.79 -3.45
N PHE A 256 -0.92 -1.47 -3.63
CA PHE A 256 -0.21 -0.47 -2.84
C PHE A 256 -1.16 0.60 -2.32
N ALA A 257 -0.84 1.13 -1.15
CA ALA A 257 -1.54 2.28 -0.59
C ALA A 257 -0.54 3.27 0.04
N ILE A 258 -0.80 4.54 -0.13
CA ILE A 258 -0.06 5.63 0.52
C ILE A 258 -0.47 5.64 2.00
N PRO A 259 0.47 5.54 2.96
CA PRO A 259 0.15 5.47 4.39
C PRO A 259 -0.71 6.63 4.89
N SER A 260 -1.63 6.36 5.81
CA SER A 260 -2.58 7.36 6.32
C SER A 260 -1.90 8.56 6.96
N ASN A 261 -0.80 8.38 7.71
CA ASN A 261 -0.06 9.49 8.31
C ASN A 261 0.53 10.42 7.24
N THR A 262 1.05 9.85 6.14
CA THR A 262 1.50 10.63 4.98
C THR A 262 0.34 11.34 4.31
N ALA A 263 -0.76 10.63 4.03
CA ALA A 263 -1.93 11.20 3.36
C ALA A 263 -2.54 12.34 4.18
N ARG A 264 -2.67 12.17 5.49
CA ARG A 264 -3.16 13.19 6.42
C ARG A 264 -2.27 14.43 6.44
N THR A 265 -0.94 14.25 6.57
CA THR A 265 0.02 15.36 6.62
C THR A 265 0.01 16.15 5.31
N VAL A 266 0.01 15.46 4.18
CA VAL A 266 -0.05 16.08 2.84
C VAL A 266 -1.37 16.82 2.64
N SER A 267 -2.50 16.22 3.02
CA SER A 267 -3.82 16.84 2.88
C SER A 267 -3.95 18.11 3.71
N LEU A 268 -3.47 18.10 4.96
CA LEU A 268 -3.45 19.29 5.83
C LEU A 268 -2.59 20.41 5.23
N ALA A 269 -1.39 20.09 4.75
CA ALA A 269 -0.52 21.09 4.11
C ALA A 269 -1.17 21.69 2.84
N ILE A 270 -1.88 20.87 2.05
CA ILE A 270 -2.62 21.36 0.88
C ILE A 270 -3.80 22.25 1.30
N LEU A 271 -4.55 21.88 2.34
CA LEU A 271 -5.66 22.70 2.84
C LEU A 271 -5.21 24.05 3.37
N GLU A 272 -4.08 24.11 4.07
CA GLU A 272 -3.53 25.32 4.64
C GLU A 272 -2.86 26.23 3.61
N ASN A 273 -2.08 25.67 2.69
CA ASN A 273 -1.18 26.42 1.81
C ASN A 273 -1.51 26.30 0.32
N GLY A 274 -2.37 25.35 -0.07
CA GLY A 274 -2.63 24.99 -1.47
C GLY A 274 -1.59 24.06 -2.09
N TYR A 275 -0.49 23.75 -1.39
CA TYR A 275 0.60 22.91 -1.86
C TYR A 275 1.41 22.34 -0.68
N VAL A 276 2.26 21.36 -0.96
CA VAL A 276 3.16 20.76 0.04
C VAL A 276 4.55 21.39 -0.09
N GLU A 277 5.01 22.00 0.99
CA GLU A 277 6.41 22.42 1.09
C GLU A 277 7.30 21.21 1.40
N ARG A 278 8.35 21.03 0.61
CA ARG A 278 9.31 19.94 0.82
C ARG A 278 10.71 20.48 0.97
N GLY A 279 11.46 19.86 1.87
CA GLY A 279 12.87 20.12 2.01
C GLY A 279 13.60 19.85 0.68
N TYR A 280 14.48 20.76 0.32
CA TYR A 280 15.24 20.72 -0.92
C TYR A 280 16.69 21.10 -0.65
N VAL A 281 17.60 20.36 -1.25
CA VAL A 281 19.05 20.67 -1.15
C VAL A 281 19.74 20.83 -2.51
N GLY A 282 19.10 20.40 -3.61
CA GLY A 282 19.64 20.58 -4.97
C GLY A 282 20.74 19.59 -5.34
N MET A 283 20.55 18.32 -5.00
CA MET A 283 21.44 17.21 -5.38
C MET A 283 20.71 16.22 -6.28
N ALA A 284 21.36 15.81 -7.37
CA ALA A 284 20.96 14.60 -8.10
C ALA A 284 21.65 13.39 -7.48
N LEU A 285 20.87 12.39 -7.06
CA LEU A 285 21.35 11.24 -6.31
C LEU A 285 21.34 9.99 -7.20
N ARG A 286 22.34 9.12 -7.00
CA ARG A 286 22.42 7.79 -7.61
C ARG A 286 22.81 6.75 -6.57
N ALA A 287 22.44 5.49 -6.82
CA ALA A 287 23.01 4.39 -6.08
C ALA A 287 24.52 4.33 -6.32
N SER A 288 25.27 4.05 -5.26
CA SER A 288 26.70 3.76 -5.34
C SER A 288 26.96 2.39 -6.00
N GLY A 289 28.20 2.10 -6.33
CA GLY A 289 28.59 0.78 -6.81
C GLY A 289 28.40 -0.32 -5.73
N PRO A 290 28.30 -1.60 -6.13
CA PRO A 290 27.99 -2.69 -5.22
C PRO A 290 29.03 -2.92 -4.09
N ALA A 291 30.20 -2.28 -4.18
CA ALA A 291 31.27 -2.35 -3.16
C ALA A 291 31.34 -1.11 -2.26
N GLU A 292 30.48 -0.10 -2.48
CA GLU A 292 30.52 1.18 -1.77
C GLU A 292 29.23 1.36 -0.97
N PHE A 293 29.36 1.69 0.31
CA PHE A 293 28.22 2.05 1.15
C PHE A 293 27.95 3.55 1.05
N GLY A 294 26.74 3.94 0.68
CA GLY A 294 26.33 5.34 0.61
C GLY A 294 25.59 5.71 -0.66
N VAL A 295 25.27 6.98 -0.82
CA VAL A 295 24.53 7.56 -1.95
C VAL A 295 25.44 8.49 -2.73
N LEU A 296 25.66 8.19 -4.00
CA LEU A 296 26.52 8.99 -4.88
C LEU A 296 25.80 10.30 -5.29
N VAL A 297 26.46 11.44 -5.08
CA VAL A 297 26.04 12.71 -5.63
C VAL A 297 26.45 12.79 -7.09
N ALA A 298 25.49 12.64 -8.00
CA ALA A 298 25.72 12.66 -9.44
C ALA A 298 25.88 14.09 -9.99
N ALA A 299 25.11 15.05 -9.44
CA ALA A 299 25.20 16.46 -9.79
C ALA A 299 24.75 17.33 -8.60
N VAL A 300 25.19 18.57 -8.59
CA VAL A 300 24.76 19.62 -7.65
C VAL A 300 24.25 20.81 -8.46
N GLU A 301 23.06 21.29 -8.10
CA GLU A 301 22.47 22.44 -8.75
C GLU A 301 23.20 23.73 -8.31
N PRO A 302 23.59 24.62 -9.24
CA PRO A 302 24.24 25.88 -8.88
C PRO A 302 23.34 26.74 -7.99
N LYS A 303 23.93 27.39 -6.99
CA LYS A 303 23.25 28.22 -6.00
C LYS A 303 22.23 27.48 -5.13
N SER A 304 22.27 26.19 -5.11
CA SER A 304 21.44 25.37 -4.21
C SER A 304 22.02 25.33 -2.79
N PRO A 305 21.25 24.85 -1.80
CA PRO A 305 21.77 24.59 -0.45
C PRO A 305 22.98 23.64 -0.42
N ALA A 306 23.03 22.63 -1.29
CA ALA A 306 24.15 21.71 -1.40
C ALA A 306 25.41 22.41 -1.96
N ASP A 307 25.24 23.27 -2.99
CA ASP A 307 26.32 24.05 -3.53
C ASP A 307 26.89 25.03 -2.47
N ALA A 308 25.99 25.71 -1.74
CA ALA A 308 26.37 26.60 -0.64
C ALA A 308 27.10 25.88 0.51
N ALA A 309 26.75 24.63 0.76
CA ALA A 309 27.40 23.77 1.73
C ALA A 309 28.70 23.13 1.24
N GLY A 310 29.07 23.34 -0.04
CA GLY A 310 30.30 22.84 -0.64
C GLY A 310 30.26 21.35 -0.98
N ILE A 311 29.07 20.77 -1.14
CA ILE A 311 28.88 19.40 -1.69
C ILE A 311 29.25 19.44 -3.19
N ARG A 312 29.82 18.35 -3.68
CA ARG A 312 30.33 18.28 -5.06
C ARG A 312 29.87 17.00 -5.75
N PRO A 313 29.72 17.00 -7.07
CA PRO A 313 29.58 15.75 -7.82
C PRO A 313 30.75 14.79 -7.51
N GLY A 314 30.44 13.54 -7.26
CA GLY A 314 31.40 12.51 -6.85
C GLY A 314 31.51 12.31 -5.34
N ASP A 315 30.89 13.14 -4.52
CA ASP A 315 30.76 12.86 -3.08
C ASP A 315 29.85 11.65 -2.84
N LEU A 316 30.21 10.83 -1.86
CA LEU A 316 29.40 9.70 -1.42
C LEU A 316 28.79 10.06 -0.05
N VAL A 317 27.49 10.29 0.01
CA VAL A 317 26.77 10.57 1.27
C VAL A 317 26.56 9.25 1.99
N VAL A 318 27.14 9.11 3.18
CA VAL A 318 27.09 7.88 4.00
C VAL A 318 26.21 8.00 5.24
N SER A 319 25.91 9.24 5.68
CA SER A 319 24.98 9.46 6.78
C SER A 319 24.22 10.78 6.63
N PHE A 320 23.02 10.82 7.20
CA PHE A 320 22.15 11.98 7.32
C PHE A 320 21.73 12.13 8.78
N ASP A 321 22.05 13.24 9.40
CA ASP A 321 21.81 13.52 10.83
C ASP A 321 22.32 12.39 11.76
N GLY A 322 23.49 11.81 11.43
CA GLY A 322 24.07 10.69 12.15
C GLY A 322 23.55 9.30 11.78
N GLU A 323 22.41 9.20 11.10
CA GLU A 323 21.83 7.93 10.65
C GLU A 323 22.47 7.47 9.33
N PRO A 324 22.89 6.21 9.21
CA PRO A 324 23.48 5.68 7.98
C PRO A 324 22.48 5.69 6.81
N VAL A 325 22.93 6.12 5.62
CA VAL A 325 22.13 6.09 4.40
C VAL A 325 22.86 5.34 3.29
N ALA A 326 22.18 4.34 2.70
CA ALA A 326 22.73 3.51 1.63
C ALA A 326 21.96 3.68 0.31
N GLU A 327 20.73 4.18 0.34
CA GLU A 327 19.85 4.25 -0.81
C GLU A 327 19.43 5.69 -1.11
N PRO A 328 19.40 6.09 -2.41
CA PRO A 328 18.95 7.43 -2.82
C PRO A 328 17.55 7.78 -2.32
N ALA A 329 16.62 6.82 -2.34
CA ALA A 329 15.26 7.01 -1.87
C ALA A 329 15.19 7.30 -0.35
N ALA A 330 16.04 6.64 0.45
CA ALA A 330 16.11 6.89 1.89
C ALA A 330 16.61 8.31 2.18
N LEU A 331 17.69 8.75 1.52
CA LEU A 331 18.21 10.10 1.68
C LEU A 331 17.19 11.16 1.23
N ALA A 332 16.53 10.95 0.10
CA ALA A 332 15.50 11.86 -0.39
C ALA A 332 14.31 11.98 0.58
N LEU A 333 13.90 10.85 1.20
CA LEU A 333 12.82 10.84 2.18
C LEU A 333 13.21 11.63 3.45
N HIS A 334 14.42 11.44 3.98
CA HIS A 334 14.93 12.22 5.10
C HIS A 334 14.92 13.73 4.81
N LEU A 335 15.42 14.11 3.65
CA LEU A 335 15.40 15.50 3.19
C LEU A 335 14.00 16.09 3.10
N THR A 336 13.04 15.29 2.62
CA THR A 336 11.65 15.72 2.47
C THR A 336 10.95 15.95 3.81
N ARG A 337 11.28 15.15 4.82
CA ARG A 337 10.73 15.24 6.17
C ARG A 337 11.39 16.32 7.02
N THR A 338 12.54 16.82 6.57
CA THR A 338 13.27 17.88 7.30
C THR A 338 12.63 19.25 7.06
N PRO A 339 12.32 20.00 8.11
CA PRO A 339 11.79 21.35 8.00
C PRO A 339 12.69 22.28 7.18
N ILE A 340 12.06 23.14 6.38
CA ILE A 340 12.81 24.18 5.63
C ILE A 340 13.49 25.13 6.61
N GLY A 341 14.77 25.42 6.37
CA GLY A 341 15.62 26.26 7.22
C GLY A 341 16.45 25.49 8.23
N GLU A 342 16.12 24.23 8.47
CA GLU A 342 16.89 23.36 9.38
C GLU A 342 18.27 23.05 8.83
N ARG A 343 19.25 22.92 9.73
CA ARG A 343 20.63 22.59 9.41
C ARG A 343 20.91 21.14 9.78
N VAL A 344 21.24 20.35 8.78
CA VAL A 344 21.45 18.90 8.94
C VAL A 344 22.91 18.56 8.65
N PRO A 345 23.58 17.82 9.54
CA PRO A 345 24.91 17.27 9.27
C PRO A 345 24.79 16.07 8.33
N LEU A 346 25.59 16.10 7.26
CA LEU A 346 25.78 14.98 6.34
C LEU A 346 27.20 14.44 6.52
N GLY A 347 27.34 13.14 6.71
CA GLY A 347 28.60 12.44 6.56
C GLY A 347 28.84 12.14 5.08
N ILE A 348 29.98 12.57 4.55
CA ILE A 348 30.35 12.31 3.16
C ILE A 348 31.72 11.64 3.07
N VAL A 349 31.95 10.87 2.00
CA VAL A 349 33.28 10.41 1.61
C VAL A 349 33.64 11.11 0.32
N ARG A 350 34.77 11.85 0.33
CA ARG A 350 35.32 12.58 -0.80
C ARG A 350 36.75 12.14 -1.08
N GLY A 351 37.01 11.56 -2.25
CA GLY A 351 38.34 11.08 -2.61
C GLY A 351 38.90 10.04 -1.63
N GLY A 352 38.05 9.21 -1.03
CA GLY A 352 38.40 8.19 -0.04
C GLY A 352 38.57 8.71 1.40
N THR A 353 38.32 9.99 1.66
CA THR A 353 38.42 10.60 2.99
C THR A 353 37.03 10.98 3.50
N GLU A 354 36.72 10.60 4.75
CA GLU A 354 35.49 11.02 5.42
C GLU A 354 35.54 12.49 5.80
N ALA A 355 34.41 13.17 5.62
CA ALA A 355 34.22 14.57 6.00
C ALA A 355 32.77 14.81 6.44
N GLY A 356 32.56 15.73 7.37
CA GLY A 356 31.24 16.23 7.75
C GLY A 356 30.93 17.53 7.01
N VAL A 357 29.75 17.63 6.44
CA VAL A 357 29.23 18.86 5.80
C VAL A 357 27.86 19.17 6.38
N THR A 358 27.64 20.41 6.82
CA THR A 358 26.31 20.84 7.29
C THR A 358 25.58 21.54 6.16
N VAL A 359 24.42 21.01 5.80
CA VAL A 359 23.55 21.60 4.77
C VAL A 359 22.34 22.26 5.43
N GLN A 360 21.97 23.46 4.99
CA GLN A 360 20.71 24.07 5.38
C GLN A 360 19.64 23.70 4.36
N VAL A 361 18.59 22.99 4.80
CA VAL A 361 17.49 22.59 3.93
C VAL A 361 16.77 23.84 3.43
N GLY A 362 16.68 23.98 2.12
CA GLY A 362 16.01 25.09 1.45
C GLY A 362 14.62 24.73 0.97
N ARG A 363 13.98 25.68 0.31
CA ARG A 363 12.72 25.47 -0.44
C ARG A 363 13.07 25.15 -1.88
N ARG A 364 12.36 24.17 -2.48
CA ARG A 364 12.53 23.88 -3.90
C ARG A 364 12.11 25.10 -4.73
N PRO A 365 12.92 25.56 -5.68
CA PRO A 365 12.50 26.59 -6.63
C PRO A 365 11.26 26.15 -7.41
N ARG A 366 10.32 27.06 -7.61
CA ARG A 366 9.10 26.83 -8.41
C ARG A 366 9.40 26.88 -9.89
#